data_4780597e7339ac099bb0d0f773ed881b
#
_entry.id   4780597e7339ac099bb0d0f773ed881b
#
_cell.length_a   1.000
_cell.length_b   1.000
_cell.length_c   1.000
_cell.angle_alpha   90.00
_cell.angle_beta   90.00
_cell.angle_gamma   90.00
#
_symmetry.space_group_name_H-M   'P 1'
#
loop_
_entity.id
_entity.type
_entity.pdbx_description
1 polymer ?
#
loop_
_entity_poly.entity_id
_entity_poly.type
_entity_poly.pdbx_seq_one_letter_code
_entity_poly.pdbx_strand_id
1 'polypeptide(L)' 'MTRKHFEAIARGLRQANADAKTIEIIALEIEAFNPSFDWDRFVSASTNNEG' A
#
# COMPACT_ATOMS: atom_id res chain seq x y z
N MET A 1 11.24 7.25 -3.24
CA MET A 1 9.99 7.78 -2.70
C MET A 1 10.06 7.90 -1.20
N THR A 2 9.32 8.83 -0.66
CA THR A 2 9.28 9.02 0.78
C THR A 2 8.07 8.30 1.37
N ARG A 3 8.06 8.22 2.69
CA ARG A 3 6.94 7.60 3.38
C ARG A 3 5.62 8.29 3.03
N LYS A 4 5.64 9.59 2.87
CA LYS A 4 4.44 10.32 2.53
C LYS A 4 3.85 9.87 1.20
N HIS A 5 4.70 9.56 0.25
CA HIS A 5 4.24 9.08 -1.04
C HIS A 5 3.55 7.73 -0.91
N PHE A 6 4.15 6.85 -0.12
CA PHE A 6 3.54 5.54 0.10
C PHE A 6 2.19 5.68 0.79
N GLU A 7 2.11 6.58 1.77
CA GLU A 7 0.86 6.78 2.47
C GLU A 7 -0.22 7.35 1.56
N ALA A 8 0.17 8.23 0.66
CA ALA A 8 -0.78 8.79 -0.30
C ALA A 8 -1.32 7.72 -1.23
N ILE A 9 -0.44 6.84 -1.70
CA ILE A 9 -0.85 5.74 -2.57
C ILE A 9 -1.79 4.79 -1.82
N ALA A 10 -1.42 4.46 -0.59
CA ALA A 10 -2.24 3.57 0.22
C ALA A 10 -3.63 4.17 0.46
N ARG A 11 -3.67 5.45 0.73
CA ARG A 11 -4.94 6.13 0.95
C ARG A 11 -5.80 6.10 -0.29
N GLY A 12 -5.18 6.30 -1.44
CA GLY A 12 -5.91 6.24 -2.70
C GLY A 12 -6.50 4.87 -2.95
N LEU A 13 -5.73 3.83 -2.66
CA LEU A 13 -6.21 2.46 -2.81
C LEU A 13 -7.39 2.19 -1.89
N ARG A 14 -7.30 2.70 -0.67
CA ARG A 14 -8.36 2.53 0.31
C ARG A 14 -9.64 3.21 -0.16
N GLN A 15 -9.51 4.43 -0.65
CA GLN A 15 -10.68 5.17 -1.13
C GLN A 15 -11.31 4.52 -2.35
N ALA A 16 -10.50 3.85 -3.14
CA ALA A 16 -10.98 3.17 -4.33
C ALA A 16 -11.55 1.79 -4.02
N ASN A 17 -11.51 1.39 -2.76
CA ASN A 17 -11.95 0.06 -2.34
C ASN A 17 -11.20 -1.02 -3.11
N ALA A 18 -9.91 -0.81 -3.29
CA ALA A 18 -9.09 -1.79 -4.00
C ALA A 18 -9.11 -3.10 -3.24
N ASP A 19 -9.17 -4.21 -3.98
CA ASP A 19 -9.18 -5.50 -3.33
C ASP A 19 -7.77 -5.88 -2.89
N ALA A 20 -7.69 -6.96 -2.09
CA ALA A 20 -6.42 -7.37 -1.52
C ALA A 20 -5.40 -7.69 -2.60
N LYS A 21 -5.84 -8.27 -3.69
CA LYS A 21 -4.93 -8.65 -4.77
C LYS A 21 -4.31 -7.42 -5.42
N THR A 22 -5.13 -6.41 -5.67
CA THR A 22 -4.64 -5.17 -6.27
C THR A 22 -3.61 -4.52 -5.36
N ILE A 23 -3.91 -4.45 -4.07
CA ILE A 23 -3.01 -3.86 -3.10
C ILE A 23 -1.70 -4.63 -3.05
N GLU A 24 -1.79 -5.94 -3.08
CA GLU A 24 -0.61 -6.80 -3.04
C GLU A 24 0.29 -6.58 -4.25
N ILE A 25 -0.30 -6.50 -5.41
CA ILE A 25 0.47 -6.29 -6.63
C ILE A 25 1.19 -4.96 -6.59
N ILE A 26 0.50 -3.91 -6.16
CA ILE A 26 1.11 -2.59 -6.08
C ILE A 26 2.23 -2.59 -5.04
N ALA A 27 2.01 -3.25 -3.91
CA ALA A 27 3.03 -3.33 -2.87
C ALA A 27 4.28 -4.05 -3.38
N LEU A 28 4.09 -5.11 -4.16
CA LEU A 28 5.21 -5.84 -4.74
C LEU A 28 6.01 -4.96 -5.68
N GLU A 29 5.34 -4.15 -6.47
CA GLU A 29 6.04 -3.25 -7.39
C GLU A 29 6.85 -2.23 -6.64
N ILE A 30 6.28 -1.69 -5.58
CA ILE A 30 7.00 -0.70 -4.77
C ILE A 30 8.22 -1.33 -4.12
N GLU A 31 8.07 -2.54 -3.62
CA GLU A 31 9.16 -3.24 -2.96
C GLU A 31 10.31 -3.49 -3.93
N ALA A 32 10.00 -3.71 -5.19
CA ALA A 32 11.01 -3.94 -6.20
C ALA A 32 11.96 -2.75 -6.34
N PHE A 33 11.44 -1.55 -6.11
CA PHE A 33 12.24 -0.34 -6.17
C PHE A 33 12.84 0.04 -4.84
N ASN A 34 12.25 -0.45 -3.76
CA ASN A 34 12.64 -0.01 -2.42
C ASN A 34 12.63 -1.19 -1.47
N PRO A 35 13.76 -1.89 -1.34
CA PRO A 35 13.83 -3.08 -0.48
C PRO A 35 13.52 -2.81 0.99
N SER A 36 13.65 -1.56 1.42
CA SER A 36 13.35 -1.19 2.80
C SER A 36 11.88 -0.87 3.01
N PHE A 37 11.10 -1.08 2.00
CA PHE A 37 9.67 -0.76 2.03
C PHE A 37 8.96 -1.55 3.13
N ASP A 38 8.14 -0.83 3.90
CA ASP A 38 7.37 -1.43 4.99
C ASP A 38 6.06 -2.00 4.44
N TRP A 39 6.13 -3.23 4.01
CA TRP A 39 5.02 -3.94 3.39
C TRP A 39 3.79 -3.97 4.29
N ASP A 40 3.99 -4.37 5.55
CA ASP A 40 2.86 -4.55 6.45
C ASP A 40 2.11 -3.25 6.70
N ARG A 41 2.86 -2.18 6.89
CA ARG A 41 2.24 -0.88 7.12
C ARG A 41 1.49 -0.41 5.89
N PHE A 42 2.06 -0.63 4.72
CA PHE A 42 1.41 -0.21 3.48
C PHE A 42 0.10 -0.96 3.28
N VAL A 43 0.13 -2.27 3.45
CA VAL A 43 -1.06 -3.08 3.25
C VAL A 43 -2.15 -2.70 4.26
N SER A 44 -1.76 -2.50 5.51
CA SER A 44 -2.72 -2.07 6.54
C SER A 44 -3.37 -0.75 6.19
N ALA A 45 -2.57 0.19 5.69
CA ALA A 45 -3.10 1.51 5.35
C ALA A 45 -3.98 1.46 4.11
N SER A 46 -3.71 0.51 3.23
CA SER A 46 -4.45 0.39 1.97
C SER A 46 -5.79 -0.32 2.13
N THR A 47 -5.88 -1.18 3.12
CA THR A 47 -7.12 -1.93 3.32
C THR A 47 -8.08 -1.12 4.17
N ASN A 48 -9.36 -1.29 3.90
CA ASN A 48 -10.38 -0.68 4.72
C ASN A 48 -10.70 -1.63 5.85
N ASN A 49 -9.72 -1.80 6.71
CA ASN A 49 -9.80 -2.79 7.77
C ASN A 49 -10.52 -2.20 8.95
N GLU A 50 -11.75 -2.56 9.10
CA GLU A 50 -12.56 -2.08 10.19
C GLU A 50 -12.28 -2.82 11.48
N GLY A 51 -11.51 -3.82 11.37
CA GLY A 51 -10.99 -4.52 12.53
C GLY A 51 -11.97 -4.85 13.57
#